data_18c52003edaf4922670b923c9a3c4a10
#
_entry.id   18c52003edaf4922670b923c9a3c4a10
#
_cell.length_a   1.000
_cell.length_b   1.000
_cell.length_c   1.000
_cell.angle_alpha   90.00
_cell.angle_beta   90.00
_cell.angle_gamma   90.00
#
_symmetry.space_group_name_H-M   'P 1'
#
loop_
_entity.id
_entity.type
_entity.pdbx_description
1 polymer ?
#
loop_
_entity_poly.entity_id
_entity_poly.type
_entity_poly.pdbx_seq_one_letter_code
_entity_poly.pdbx_strand_id
1 'polypeptide(L)'
;IPQLSALQLIKNKINEGDYLDYISPKIKNLIPSPKIFLDMEKGSLRLRRALEQKESVAIFADYDVDGTVSAALISLWLRNFSIEPTVYIPDRETEGFGPNIDAMNKLALNHSLIICVDCGTDSEEAIRGATERGVDVIVIDHHKSDAFSKSAYAIINPNRFDEKNIFPYLCAAGVVFIFLVEMNRIIPKSRSSEINLLSYLNLVSLATVADVVPLIGLNRAFVKQGLKIFQNRLCLKMFGTHFNLLQNFNEETIAFQVAPRLNASGRIDTAYLTYQFLTATDPKSIEIYLNKMEAANKERKALEKIILSSAVQQISNAEKQKPYTLVKAKGWHKGVIGIIASRLKDLYGGL
;
A
#
# COMPACT_ATOMS: atom_id res chain seq x y z
N ILE A 1 18.88 -18.72 -24.73
CA ILE A 1 17.79 -17.74 -24.45
C ILE A 1 17.26 -17.30 -25.79
N PRO A 2 15.92 -17.30 -26.02
CA PRO A 2 15.34 -16.71 -27.22
C PRO A 2 15.81 -15.25 -27.39
N GLN A 3 16.09 -14.83 -28.63
CA GLN A 3 16.62 -13.48 -28.92
C GLN A 3 15.77 -12.35 -28.31
N LEU A 4 14.43 -12.46 -28.33
CA LEU A 4 13.51 -11.50 -27.73
C LEU A 4 13.71 -11.39 -26.21
N SER A 5 13.92 -12.51 -25.52
CA SER A 5 14.18 -12.51 -24.08
C SER A 5 15.55 -11.88 -23.75
N ALA A 6 16.57 -12.12 -24.58
CA ALA A 6 17.87 -11.49 -24.40
C ALA A 6 17.81 -9.96 -24.59
N LEU A 7 17.08 -9.49 -25.61
CA LEU A 7 16.86 -8.05 -25.83
C LEU A 7 16.13 -7.41 -24.63
N GLN A 8 15.15 -8.10 -24.05
CA GLN A 8 14.42 -7.60 -22.89
C GLN A 8 15.28 -7.51 -21.63
N LEU A 9 16.20 -8.46 -21.45
CA LEU A 9 17.17 -8.43 -20.35
C LEU A 9 18.12 -7.25 -20.49
N ILE A 10 18.65 -7.03 -21.72
CA ILE A 10 19.51 -5.88 -22.01
C ILE A 10 18.78 -4.57 -21.77
N LYS A 11 17.54 -4.43 -22.27
CA LYS A 11 16.69 -3.25 -22.09
C LYS A 11 16.45 -2.95 -20.60
N ASN A 12 16.27 -3.99 -19.80
CA ASN A 12 16.05 -3.87 -18.35
C ASN A 12 17.37 -3.81 -17.55
N LYS A 13 18.53 -3.73 -18.21
CA LYS A 13 19.87 -3.67 -17.60
C LYS A 13 20.13 -4.83 -16.61
N ILE A 14 19.64 -6.02 -16.93
CA ILE A 14 19.85 -7.22 -16.11
C ILE A 14 21.21 -7.81 -16.45
N ASN A 15 22.08 -7.93 -15.46
CA ASN A 15 23.39 -8.56 -15.61
C ASN A 15 23.25 -10.07 -15.83
N GLU A 16 24.24 -10.69 -16.47
CA GLU A 16 24.26 -12.13 -16.73
C GLU A 16 24.15 -12.96 -15.45
N GLY A 17 24.78 -12.53 -14.36
CA GLY A 17 24.70 -13.16 -13.04
C GLY A 17 23.33 -13.14 -12.39
N ASP A 18 22.48 -12.13 -12.72
CA ASP A 18 21.16 -11.92 -12.13
C ASP A 18 20.02 -12.56 -12.96
N TYR A 19 20.38 -13.19 -14.08
CA TYR A 19 19.41 -13.74 -15.04
C TYR A 19 18.44 -14.74 -14.42
N LEU A 20 18.94 -15.70 -13.63
CA LEU A 20 18.12 -16.73 -13.01
C LEU A 20 17.16 -16.14 -11.97
N ASP A 21 17.63 -15.18 -11.18
CA ASP A 21 16.80 -14.47 -10.20
C ASP A 21 15.77 -13.55 -10.87
N TYR A 22 16.09 -13.01 -12.06
CA TYR A 22 15.11 -12.25 -12.84
C TYR A 22 14.00 -13.14 -13.43
N ILE A 23 14.33 -14.30 -13.99
CA ILE A 23 13.34 -15.21 -14.60
C ILE A 23 12.52 -15.97 -13.56
N SER A 24 13.18 -16.50 -12.53
CA SER A 24 12.56 -17.32 -11.49
C SER A 24 12.95 -16.83 -10.10
N PRO A 25 12.54 -15.61 -9.73
CA PRO A 25 12.94 -15.00 -8.48
C PRO A 25 12.41 -15.79 -7.29
N LYS A 26 13.32 -16.11 -6.35
CA LYS A 26 12.99 -16.79 -5.08
C LYS A 26 13.13 -15.79 -3.95
N ILE A 27 12.07 -15.58 -3.19
CA ILE A 27 12.08 -14.63 -2.06
C ILE A 27 13.22 -14.92 -1.10
N LYS A 28 13.47 -16.19 -0.75
CA LYS A 28 14.54 -16.56 0.18
C LYS A 28 15.94 -16.11 -0.24
N ASN A 29 16.18 -15.90 -1.55
CA ASN A 29 17.46 -15.46 -2.07
C ASN A 29 17.57 -13.93 -2.13
N LEU A 30 16.42 -13.24 -2.24
CA LEU A 30 16.34 -11.80 -2.51
C LEU A 30 15.93 -10.99 -1.28
N ILE A 31 15.29 -11.63 -0.30
CA ILE A 31 14.87 -10.94 0.93
C ILE A 31 16.11 -10.59 1.77
N PRO A 32 16.29 -9.31 2.14
CA PRO A 32 17.41 -8.91 2.95
C PRO A 32 17.27 -9.40 4.39
N SER A 33 18.36 -9.32 5.16
CA SER A 33 18.20 -9.31 6.62
C SER A 33 17.36 -8.11 7.01
N PRO A 34 16.24 -8.26 7.74
CA PRO A 34 15.40 -7.12 8.11
C PRO A 34 16.16 -6.02 8.85
N LYS A 35 17.19 -6.38 9.61
CA LYS A 35 18.05 -5.44 10.35
C LYS A 35 18.85 -4.46 9.48
N ILE A 36 18.76 -4.59 8.15
CA ILE A 36 19.37 -3.63 7.23
C ILE A 36 18.68 -2.27 7.26
N PHE A 37 17.39 -2.23 7.59
CA PHE A 37 16.64 -0.98 7.70
C PHE A 37 16.86 -0.35 9.07
N LEU A 38 17.08 0.96 9.08
CA LEU A 38 17.13 1.73 10.31
C LEU A 38 15.84 1.54 11.12
N ASP A 39 15.95 1.59 12.44
CA ASP A 39 14.86 1.43 13.40
C ASP A 39 14.07 0.09 13.31
N MET A 40 14.41 -0.85 12.42
CA MET A 40 13.73 -2.15 12.31
C MET A 40 13.74 -2.89 13.66
N GLU A 41 14.91 -3.00 14.30
CA GLU A 41 15.02 -3.68 15.59
C GLU A 41 14.25 -2.94 16.69
N LYS A 42 14.35 -1.61 16.71
CA LYS A 42 13.67 -0.77 17.69
C LYS A 42 12.14 -0.89 17.58
N GLY A 43 11.60 -0.81 16.36
CA GLY A 43 10.16 -0.94 16.11
C GLY A 43 9.64 -2.35 16.39
N SER A 44 10.38 -3.38 15.97
CA SER A 44 9.96 -4.77 16.20
C SER A 44 9.99 -5.16 17.69
N LEU A 45 10.97 -4.72 18.46
CA LEU A 45 11.02 -4.92 19.91
C LEU A 45 9.88 -4.17 20.61
N ARG A 46 9.50 -2.99 20.15
CA ARG A 46 8.35 -2.26 20.69
C ARG A 46 7.02 -3.00 20.45
N LEU A 47 6.80 -3.49 19.24
CA LEU A 47 5.59 -4.26 18.94
C LEU A 47 5.60 -5.60 19.73
N ARG A 48 6.74 -6.27 19.86
CA ARG A 48 6.86 -7.47 20.68
C ARG A 48 6.45 -7.18 22.14
N ARG A 49 6.90 -6.07 22.72
CA ARG A 49 6.47 -5.65 24.08
C ARG A 49 4.95 -5.47 24.14
N ALA A 50 4.34 -4.86 23.13
CA ALA A 50 2.89 -4.69 23.07
C ALA A 50 2.15 -6.04 23.08
N LEU A 51 2.68 -7.06 22.34
CA LEU A 51 2.13 -8.41 22.35
C LEU A 51 2.24 -9.08 23.75
N GLU A 52 3.42 -8.97 24.39
CA GLU A 52 3.68 -9.56 25.70
C GLU A 52 2.81 -8.94 26.80
N GLN A 53 2.56 -7.63 26.73
CA GLN A 53 1.76 -6.88 27.71
C GLN A 53 0.29 -6.76 27.32
N LYS A 54 -0.13 -7.31 26.17
CA LYS A 54 -1.50 -7.22 25.63
C LYS A 54 -1.98 -5.77 25.53
N GLU A 55 -1.09 -4.88 25.07
CA GLU A 55 -1.40 -3.48 24.89
C GLU A 55 -2.44 -3.28 23.78
N SER A 56 -3.22 -2.20 23.88
CA SER A 56 -4.14 -1.78 22.82
C SER A 56 -3.33 -1.16 21.67
N VAL A 57 -3.54 -1.68 20.45
CA VAL A 57 -2.84 -1.28 19.24
C VAL A 57 -3.80 -0.62 18.26
N ALA A 58 -3.44 0.56 17.75
CA ALA A 58 -4.09 1.15 16.61
C ALA A 58 -3.19 1.09 15.37
N ILE A 59 -3.80 1.05 14.18
CA ILE A 59 -3.15 1.18 12.89
C ILE A 59 -3.72 2.42 12.21
N PHE A 60 -2.87 3.37 11.87
CA PHE A 60 -3.22 4.49 11.01
C PHE A 60 -2.68 4.19 9.61
N ALA A 61 -3.53 4.15 8.58
CA ALA A 61 -3.13 3.78 7.23
C ALA A 61 -3.52 4.84 6.21
N ASP A 62 -2.75 4.96 5.12
CA ASP A 62 -3.21 5.72 3.96
C ASP A 62 -4.43 5.06 3.31
N TYR A 63 -5.17 5.85 2.52
CA TYR A 63 -6.46 5.47 1.93
C TYR A 63 -6.35 4.68 0.61
N ASP A 64 -5.18 4.50 0.06
CA ASP A 64 -5.01 3.75 -1.18
C ASP A 64 -4.82 2.23 -0.97
N VAL A 65 -4.55 1.49 -2.06
CA VAL A 65 -4.39 0.03 -1.96
C VAL A 65 -3.14 -0.35 -1.18
N ASP A 66 -2.05 0.41 -1.26
CA ASP A 66 -0.83 0.08 -0.52
C ASP A 66 -1.04 0.27 0.99
N GLY A 67 -1.62 1.41 1.40
CA GLY A 67 -1.97 1.67 2.79
C GLY A 67 -2.98 0.68 3.35
N THR A 68 -4.08 0.40 2.63
CA THR A 68 -5.11 -0.56 3.08
C THR A 68 -4.61 -2.00 3.15
N VAL A 69 -3.75 -2.42 2.22
CA VAL A 69 -3.08 -3.74 2.27
C VAL A 69 -2.09 -3.79 3.43
N SER A 70 -1.30 -2.76 3.65
CA SER A 70 -0.36 -2.66 4.77
C SER A 70 -1.07 -2.80 6.11
N ALA A 71 -2.20 -2.12 6.29
CA ALA A 71 -3.06 -2.29 7.46
C ALA A 71 -3.61 -3.72 7.59
N ALA A 72 -4.06 -4.31 6.48
CA ALA A 72 -4.57 -5.68 6.46
C ALA A 72 -3.50 -6.70 6.85
N LEU A 73 -2.26 -6.54 6.36
CA LEU A 73 -1.14 -7.42 6.69
C LEU A 73 -0.84 -7.43 8.20
N ILE A 74 -0.73 -6.24 8.81
CA ILE A 74 -0.48 -6.13 10.26
C ILE A 74 -1.66 -6.67 11.05
N SER A 75 -2.90 -6.33 10.68
CA SER A 75 -4.10 -6.80 11.38
C SER A 75 -4.23 -8.30 11.35
N LEU A 76 -4.07 -8.92 10.17
CA LEU A 76 -4.11 -10.37 10.01
C LEU A 76 -3.01 -11.08 10.79
N TRP A 77 -1.83 -10.46 10.90
CA TRP A 77 -0.74 -11.00 11.69
C TRP A 77 -1.04 -10.88 13.20
N LEU A 78 -1.55 -9.73 13.69
CA LEU A 78 -1.92 -9.49 15.09
C LEU A 78 -3.04 -10.43 15.57
N ARG A 79 -3.97 -10.80 14.70
CA ARG A 79 -5.05 -11.76 15.01
C ARG A 79 -4.52 -13.14 15.43
N ASN A 80 -3.33 -13.56 15.00
CA ASN A 80 -2.72 -14.80 15.50
C ASN A 80 -2.34 -14.73 17.00
N PHE A 81 -2.33 -13.52 17.58
CA PHE A 81 -2.07 -13.27 18.99
C PHE A 81 -3.34 -12.86 19.75
N SER A 82 -4.52 -13.02 19.13
CA SER A 82 -5.80 -12.57 19.69
C SER A 82 -5.87 -11.06 19.97
N ILE A 83 -5.14 -10.27 19.18
CA ILE A 83 -5.20 -8.82 19.19
C ILE A 83 -5.95 -8.35 17.94
N GLU A 84 -7.07 -7.67 18.16
CA GLU A 84 -7.81 -6.99 17.08
C GLU A 84 -7.46 -5.49 17.14
N PRO A 85 -6.69 -4.97 16.18
CA PRO A 85 -6.29 -3.56 16.20
C PRO A 85 -7.46 -2.66 15.79
N THR A 86 -7.49 -1.45 16.33
CA THR A 86 -8.32 -0.38 15.78
C THR A 86 -7.66 0.15 14.52
N VAL A 87 -8.34 0.08 13.37
CA VAL A 87 -7.82 0.62 12.12
C VAL A 87 -8.48 1.95 11.80
N TYR A 88 -7.69 2.96 11.59
CA TYR A 88 -8.11 4.30 11.17
C TYR A 88 -7.53 4.60 9.79
N ILE A 89 -8.41 4.96 8.88
CA ILE A 89 -8.06 5.40 7.53
C ILE A 89 -8.72 6.76 7.34
N PRO A 90 -7.97 7.85 7.09
CA PRO A 90 -8.53 9.18 6.98
C PRO A 90 -9.44 9.32 5.75
N ASP A 91 -10.45 10.17 5.89
CA ASP A 91 -11.26 10.57 4.75
C ASP A 91 -10.47 11.56 3.87
N ARG A 92 -10.28 11.17 2.61
CA ARG A 92 -9.48 11.94 1.65
C ARG A 92 -9.97 13.37 1.44
N GLU A 93 -11.28 13.61 1.50
CA GLU A 93 -11.88 14.92 1.19
C GLU A 93 -11.83 15.89 2.36
N THR A 94 -12.04 15.37 3.57
CA THR A 94 -12.17 16.17 4.78
C THR A 94 -10.92 16.21 5.62
N GLU A 95 -10.11 15.14 5.64
CA GLU A 95 -8.92 15.00 6.48
C GLU A 95 -7.61 15.08 5.70
N GLY A 96 -7.64 14.80 4.39
CA GLY A 96 -6.46 14.86 3.53
C GLY A 96 -5.63 13.58 3.55
N PHE A 97 -4.31 13.73 3.37
CA PHE A 97 -3.33 12.65 3.31
C PHE A 97 -2.53 12.55 4.60
N GLY A 98 -2.31 11.32 5.05
CA GLY A 98 -1.44 11.01 6.18
C GLY A 98 -1.99 11.39 7.56
N PRO A 99 -1.18 11.18 8.62
CA PRO A 99 -1.58 11.46 9.99
C PRO A 99 -1.90 12.94 10.21
N ASN A 100 -3.08 13.21 10.77
CA ASN A 100 -3.49 14.53 11.22
C ASN A 100 -3.59 14.57 12.75
N ILE A 101 -3.50 15.77 13.32
CA ILE A 101 -3.46 15.98 14.78
C ILE A 101 -4.71 15.42 15.47
N ASP A 102 -5.89 15.67 14.91
CA ASP A 102 -7.15 15.26 15.53
C ASP A 102 -7.32 13.74 15.56
N ALA A 103 -7.00 13.07 14.47
CA ALA A 103 -7.05 11.61 14.38
C ALA A 103 -6.02 10.95 15.31
N MET A 104 -4.78 11.44 15.33
CA MET A 104 -3.73 10.91 16.21
C MET A 104 -4.07 11.13 17.69
N ASN A 105 -4.57 12.29 18.04
CA ASN A 105 -5.06 12.58 19.40
C ASN A 105 -6.22 11.66 19.81
N LYS A 106 -7.17 11.43 18.92
CA LYS A 106 -8.30 10.52 19.15
C LYS A 106 -7.84 9.08 19.38
N LEU A 107 -6.90 8.59 18.57
CA LEU A 107 -6.33 7.26 18.75
C LEU A 107 -5.54 7.15 20.05
N ALA A 108 -4.80 8.19 20.43
CA ALA A 108 -4.01 8.22 21.65
C ALA A 108 -4.83 8.14 22.95
N LEU A 109 -6.14 8.42 22.91
CA LEU A 109 -7.01 8.31 24.10
C LEU A 109 -7.19 6.85 24.58
N ASN A 110 -7.12 5.87 23.65
CA ASN A 110 -7.52 4.49 23.94
C ASN A 110 -6.46 3.46 23.57
N HIS A 111 -5.30 3.87 23.05
CA HIS A 111 -4.26 2.98 22.59
C HIS A 111 -2.91 3.33 23.19
N SER A 112 -2.08 2.31 23.39
CA SER A 112 -0.71 2.45 23.93
C SER A 112 0.33 2.46 22.81
N LEU A 113 -0.04 1.96 21.63
CA LEU A 113 0.79 1.90 20.44
C LEU A 113 -0.02 2.26 19.20
N ILE A 114 0.50 3.17 18.38
CA ILE A 114 -0.03 3.46 17.03
C ILE A 114 1.01 3.02 16.00
N ILE A 115 0.59 2.30 14.96
CA ILE A 115 1.43 1.92 13.83
C ILE A 115 0.91 2.67 12.60
N CYS A 116 1.67 3.66 12.11
CA CYS A 116 1.38 4.33 10.86
C CYS A 116 1.94 3.50 9.71
N VAL A 117 1.14 3.24 8.68
CA VAL A 117 1.55 2.48 7.50
C VAL A 117 1.28 3.27 6.24
N ASP A 118 2.25 3.28 5.32
CA ASP A 118 2.19 4.00 4.04
C ASP A 118 2.05 5.52 4.20
N CYS A 119 2.44 6.04 5.34
CA CYS A 119 2.41 7.46 5.67
C CYS A 119 3.15 7.70 6.99
N GLY A 120 3.42 8.97 7.30
CA GLY A 120 3.85 9.39 8.63
C GLY A 120 5.32 9.73 8.77
N THR A 121 6.17 9.46 7.75
CA THR A 121 7.62 9.73 7.87
C THR A 121 7.91 11.17 8.28
N ASP A 122 7.24 12.16 7.70
CA ASP A 122 7.42 13.60 7.95
C ASP A 122 6.31 14.25 8.80
N SER A 123 5.42 13.44 9.38
CA SER A 123 4.24 13.93 10.12
C SER A 123 4.54 14.30 11.58
N GLU A 124 5.54 15.16 11.80
CA GLU A 124 6.05 15.50 13.13
C GLU A 124 4.97 16.02 14.08
N GLU A 125 4.15 16.99 13.66
CA GLU A 125 3.16 17.61 14.55
C GLU A 125 2.08 16.63 15.02
N ALA A 126 1.58 15.81 14.10
CA ALA A 126 0.56 14.83 14.40
C ALA A 126 1.09 13.71 15.32
N ILE A 127 2.32 13.23 15.05
CA ILE A 127 2.96 12.18 15.85
C ILE A 127 3.28 12.72 17.26
N ARG A 128 3.81 13.94 17.37
CA ARG A 128 4.09 14.57 18.64
C ARG A 128 2.84 14.68 19.52
N GLY A 129 1.69 15.03 18.94
CA GLY A 129 0.42 15.07 19.68
C GLY A 129 0.05 13.77 20.36
N ALA A 130 0.35 12.61 19.74
CA ALA A 130 0.15 11.31 20.35
C ALA A 130 1.22 10.98 21.40
N THR A 131 2.49 11.26 21.10
CA THR A 131 3.60 10.92 22.00
C THR A 131 3.62 11.75 23.28
N GLU A 132 3.19 13.01 23.25
CA GLU A 132 2.97 13.84 24.45
C GLU A 132 1.90 13.27 25.40
N ARG A 133 1.06 12.37 24.91
CA ARG A 133 0.07 11.59 25.69
C ARG A 133 0.59 10.23 26.17
N GLY A 134 1.89 9.97 25.96
CA GLY A 134 2.53 8.71 26.39
C GLY A 134 2.30 7.54 25.44
N VAL A 135 1.85 7.77 24.19
CA VAL A 135 1.64 6.74 23.19
C VAL A 135 2.85 6.64 22.27
N ASP A 136 3.40 5.45 22.13
CA ASP A 136 4.48 5.23 21.16
C ASP A 136 3.93 5.12 19.72
N VAL A 137 4.65 5.69 18.74
CA VAL A 137 4.28 5.64 17.34
C VAL A 137 5.38 4.97 16.52
N ILE A 138 5.04 3.88 15.83
CA ILE A 138 5.90 3.22 14.85
C ILE A 138 5.42 3.65 13.46
N VAL A 139 6.33 4.09 12.60
CA VAL A 139 6.06 4.42 11.21
C VAL A 139 6.68 3.34 10.32
N ILE A 140 5.90 2.79 9.38
CA ILE A 140 6.36 1.86 8.33
C ILE A 140 5.90 2.44 7.00
N ASP A 141 6.82 3.06 6.28
CA ASP A 141 6.54 3.91 5.13
C ASP A 141 7.55 3.65 4.00
N HIS A 142 7.33 4.22 2.83
CA HIS A 142 8.25 4.15 1.69
C HIS A 142 8.40 5.49 0.95
N HIS A 143 7.67 6.51 1.34
CA HIS A 143 7.73 7.81 0.69
C HIS A 143 9.09 8.48 0.88
N LYS A 144 9.56 9.14 -0.17
CA LYS A 144 10.78 9.96 -0.10
C LYS A 144 10.52 11.17 0.76
N SER A 145 11.41 11.43 1.70
CA SER A 145 11.33 12.61 2.54
C SER A 145 12.72 13.14 2.87
N ASP A 146 12.85 14.46 2.79
CA ASP A 146 14.07 15.18 3.20
C ASP A 146 14.09 15.45 4.72
N ALA A 147 13.03 15.08 5.42
CA ALA A 147 12.88 15.16 6.87
C ALA A 147 12.22 13.90 7.41
N PHE A 148 12.28 13.70 8.72
CA PHE A 148 11.49 12.65 9.40
C PHE A 148 11.08 13.10 10.79
N SER A 149 10.00 12.52 11.30
CA SER A 149 9.50 12.82 12.64
C SER A 149 10.51 12.41 13.71
N LYS A 150 10.90 13.36 14.57
CA LYS A 150 11.74 13.11 15.74
C LYS A 150 10.94 12.56 16.91
N SER A 151 9.64 12.77 16.91
CA SER A 151 8.71 12.27 17.93
C SER A 151 8.30 10.82 17.73
N ALA A 152 8.47 10.26 16.53
CA ALA A 152 8.20 8.85 16.30
C ALA A 152 9.14 7.95 17.12
N TYR A 153 8.58 6.90 17.73
CA TYR A 153 9.37 5.91 18.44
C TYR A 153 10.33 5.17 17.48
N ALA A 154 9.86 4.80 16.30
CA ALA A 154 10.67 4.16 15.26
C ALA A 154 10.13 4.53 13.87
N ILE A 155 11.02 4.72 12.88
CA ILE A 155 10.65 4.96 11.48
C ILE A 155 11.40 3.98 10.59
N ILE A 156 10.67 3.05 10.01
CA ILE A 156 11.16 2.01 9.10
C ILE A 156 10.76 2.44 7.69
N ASN A 157 11.69 3.11 6.98
CA ASN A 157 11.45 3.62 5.64
C ASN A 157 12.74 3.57 4.81
N PRO A 158 12.79 2.77 3.72
CA PRO A 158 13.98 2.67 2.86
C PRO A 158 14.36 3.97 2.15
N ASN A 159 13.45 4.94 2.11
CA ASN A 159 13.62 6.22 1.42
C ASN A 159 13.80 7.42 2.37
N ARG A 160 13.94 7.20 3.68
CA ARG A 160 14.32 8.30 4.57
C ARG A 160 15.76 8.75 4.26
N PHE A 161 16.04 10.05 4.41
CA PHE A 161 17.28 10.65 3.91
C PHE A 161 18.57 10.11 4.55
N ASP A 162 18.49 9.57 5.76
CA ASP A 162 19.63 9.00 6.49
C ASP A 162 19.76 7.47 6.30
N GLU A 163 18.89 6.85 5.50
CA GLU A 163 18.92 5.42 5.16
C GLU A 163 19.93 5.15 4.02
N LYS A 164 20.49 3.94 3.98
CA LYS A 164 21.45 3.52 2.94
C LYS A 164 20.83 3.33 1.55
N ASN A 165 19.51 3.49 1.44
CA ASN A 165 18.74 3.42 0.20
C ASN A 165 18.96 2.12 -0.61
N ILE A 166 18.99 0.97 0.06
CA ILE A 166 19.29 -0.32 -0.57
C ILE A 166 18.07 -0.90 -1.30
N PHE A 167 16.85 -0.63 -0.80
CA PHE A 167 15.58 -1.09 -1.37
C PHE A 167 14.60 0.06 -1.62
N PRO A 168 15.00 1.13 -2.34
CA PRO A 168 14.19 2.35 -2.51
C PRO A 168 12.93 2.13 -3.34
N TYR A 169 12.82 0.97 -3.97
CA TYR A 169 11.74 0.62 -4.88
C TYR A 169 10.61 -0.19 -4.20
N LEU A 170 10.70 -0.47 -2.89
CA LEU A 170 9.62 -1.17 -2.17
C LEU A 170 8.43 -0.24 -1.97
N CYS A 171 7.22 -0.76 -2.10
CA CYS A 171 6.00 -0.15 -1.58
C CYS A 171 5.87 -0.41 -0.06
N ALA A 172 4.99 0.31 0.63
CA ALA A 172 4.84 0.17 2.08
C ALA A 172 4.46 -1.26 2.50
N ALA A 173 3.59 -1.96 1.77
CA ALA A 173 3.26 -3.36 2.05
C ALA A 173 4.47 -4.29 1.92
N GLY A 174 5.41 -3.98 1.04
CA GLY A 174 6.68 -4.69 0.94
C GLY A 174 7.56 -4.49 2.18
N VAL A 175 7.63 -3.26 2.70
CA VAL A 175 8.35 -2.93 3.94
C VAL A 175 7.67 -3.58 5.15
N VAL A 176 6.33 -3.51 5.23
CA VAL A 176 5.53 -4.21 6.25
C VAL A 176 5.80 -5.72 6.23
N PHE A 177 5.86 -6.35 5.05
CA PHE A 177 6.17 -7.77 4.95
C PHE A 177 7.55 -8.10 5.55
N ILE A 178 8.58 -7.30 5.28
CA ILE A 178 9.91 -7.47 5.87
C ILE A 178 9.88 -7.25 7.38
N PHE A 179 9.10 -6.27 7.87
CA PHE A 179 8.88 -6.05 9.28
C PHE A 179 8.24 -7.28 9.95
N LEU A 180 7.24 -7.91 9.33
CA LEU A 180 6.62 -9.12 9.82
C LEU A 180 7.57 -10.33 9.79
N VAL A 181 8.52 -10.38 8.84
CA VAL A 181 9.60 -11.38 8.85
C VAL A 181 10.48 -11.19 10.09
N GLU A 182 10.85 -9.96 10.46
CA GLU A 182 11.60 -9.72 11.70
C GLU A 182 10.77 -10.07 12.93
N MET A 183 9.49 -9.71 12.96
CA MET A 183 8.59 -10.09 14.04
C MET A 183 8.58 -11.62 14.26
N ASN A 184 8.43 -12.41 13.18
CA ASN A 184 8.46 -13.88 13.27
C ASN A 184 9.81 -14.44 13.72
N ARG A 185 10.90 -13.68 13.58
CA ARG A 185 12.23 -14.08 14.07
C ARG A 185 12.41 -13.86 15.57
N ILE A 186 11.82 -12.80 16.11
CA ILE A 186 12.03 -12.38 17.50
C ILE A 186 10.97 -12.90 18.48
N ILE A 187 9.80 -13.33 18.00
CA ILE A 187 8.79 -13.99 18.84
C ILE A 187 9.15 -15.46 19.08
N PRO A 188 8.61 -16.09 20.16
CA PRO A 188 8.87 -17.49 20.44
C PRO A 188 8.54 -18.43 19.29
N LYS A 189 9.40 -19.40 19.01
CA LYS A 189 9.23 -20.36 17.90
C LYS A 189 7.90 -21.12 17.96
N SER A 190 7.40 -21.43 19.16
CA SER A 190 6.08 -22.06 19.34
C SER A 190 4.93 -21.26 18.74
N ARG A 191 5.08 -19.94 18.60
CA ARG A 191 4.09 -19.07 17.98
C ARG A 191 4.43 -18.78 16.51
N SER A 192 5.69 -18.47 16.19
CA SER A 192 6.09 -18.10 14.83
C SER A 192 5.98 -19.25 13.83
N SER A 193 6.14 -20.52 14.26
CA SER A 193 6.01 -21.68 13.38
C SER A 193 4.58 -21.90 12.87
N GLU A 194 3.57 -21.36 13.54
CA GLU A 194 2.17 -21.44 13.13
C GLU A 194 1.80 -20.38 12.08
N ILE A 195 2.63 -19.31 11.91
CA ILE A 195 2.34 -18.18 11.03
C ILE A 195 3.08 -18.34 9.71
N ASN A 196 2.35 -18.68 8.67
CA ASN A 196 2.89 -18.78 7.31
C ASN A 196 2.84 -17.41 6.61
N LEU A 197 3.91 -16.60 6.73
CA LEU A 197 4.00 -15.30 6.06
C LEU A 197 3.93 -15.39 4.54
N LEU A 198 4.35 -16.52 3.93
CA LEU A 198 4.25 -16.66 2.48
C LEU A 198 2.80 -16.65 1.98
N SER A 199 1.83 -16.97 2.84
CA SER A 199 0.40 -16.85 2.50
C SER A 199 -0.06 -15.40 2.31
N TYR A 200 0.71 -14.41 2.77
CA TYR A 200 0.41 -12.98 2.63
C TYR A 200 0.92 -12.38 1.31
N LEU A 201 1.73 -13.13 0.55
CA LEU A 201 2.29 -12.64 -0.70
C LEU A 201 1.24 -12.26 -1.76
N ASN A 202 0.05 -12.83 -1.68
CA ASN A 202 -1.07 -12.40 -2.53
C ASN A 202 -1.46 -10.94 -2.27
N LEU A 203 -1.45 -10.50 -1.02
CA LEU A 203 -1.70 -9.11 -0.64
C LEU A 203 -0.50 -8.22 -1.01
N VAL A 204 0.73 -8.65 -0.69
CA VAL A 204 1.94 -7.90 -1.03
C VAL A 204 2.05 -7.69 -2.54
N SER A 205 1.73 -8.72 -3.36
CA SER A 205 1.74 -8.58 -4.82
C SER A 205 0.69 -7.59 -5.32
N LEU A 206 -0.48 -7.57 -4.69
CA LEU A 206 -1.54 -6.62 -5.01
C LEU A 206 -1.09 -5.18 -4.77
N ALA A 207 -0.55 -4.89 -3.61
CA ALA A 207 -0.03 -3.57 -3.25
C ALA A 207 1.14 -3.14 -4.16
N THR A 208 2.13 -4.02 -4.35
CA THR A 208 3.30 -3.75 -5.20
C THR A 208 2.92 -3.33 -6.63
N VAL A 209 1.89 -3.95 -7.20
CA VAL A 209 1.42 -3.60 -8.54
C VAL A 209 0.54 -2.34 -8.50
N ALA A 210 -0.30 -2.18 -7.49
CA ALA A 210 -1.22 -1.05 -7.37
C ALA A 210 -0.50 0.28 -7.13
N ASP A 211 0.62 0.27 -6.41
CA ASP A 211 1.48 1.43 -6.14
C ASP A 211 2.45 1.77 -7.30
N VAL A 212 2.39 0.98 -8.38
CA VAL A 212 3.15 1.22 -9.63
C VAL A 212 4.68 1.28 -9.40
N VAL A 213 5.18 0.64 -8.36
CA VAL A 213 6.62 0.57 -8.10
C VAL A 213 7.34 -0.37 -9.08
N PRO A 214 8.64 -0.17 -9.35
CA PRO A 214 9.39 -0.99 -10.31
C PRO A 214 9.37 -2.49 -9.95
N LEU A 215 9.00 -3.34 -10.93
CA LEU A 215 8.97 -4.80 -10.76
C LEU A 215 10.35 -5.42 -10.97
N ILE A 216 11.31 -5.02 -10.13
CA ILE A 216 12.70 -5.50 -10.11
C ILE A 216 13.00 -6.20 -8.78
N GLY A 217 14.07 -6.98 -8.72
CA GLY A 217 14.57 -7.60 -7.50
C GLY A 217 13.47 -8.25 -6.66
N LEU A 218 13.35 -7.82 -5.42
CA LEU A 218 12.39 -8.35 -4.45
C LEU A 218 10.93 -8.08 -4.82
N ASN A 219 10.61 -6.90 -5.39
CA ASN A 219 9.26 -6.60 -5.87
C ASN A 219 8.81 -7.61 -6.94
N ARG A 220 9.71 -7.93 -7.88
CA ARG A 220 9.42 -8.95 -8.88
C ARG A 220 9.17 -10.33 -8.26
N ALA A 221 9.93 -10.69 -7.21
CA ALA A 221 9.72 -11.93 -6.47
C ALA A 221 8.36 -11.94 -5.77
N PHE A 222 8.00 -10.86 -5.09
CA PHE A 222 6.70 -10.71 -4.44
C PHE A 222 5.55 -10.89 -5.43
N VAL A 223 5.60 -10.20 -6.57
CA VAL A 223 4.55 -10.27 -7.59
C VAL A 223 4.47 -11.68 -8.19
N LYS A 224 5.58 -12.25 -8.63
CA LYS A 224 5.60 -13.61 -9.24
C LYS A 224 5.13 -14.70 -8.29
N GLN A 225 5.48 -14.62 -7.01
CA GLN A 225 5.04 -15.62 -6.03
C GLN A 225 3.60 -15.35 -5.57
N GLY A 226 3.23 -14.09 -5.38
CA GLY A 226 1.88 -13.70 -4.96
C GLY A 226 0.81 -14.04 -5.98
N LEU A 227 1.09 -13.84 -7.29
CA LEU A 227 0.18 -14.23 -8.36
C LEU A 227 -0.16 -15.72 -8.34
N LYS A 228 0.80 -16.60 -8.03
CA LYS A 228 0.56 -18.06 -7.96
C LYS A 228 -0.44 -18.45 -6.87
N ILE A 229 -0.53 -17.66 -5.81
CA ILE A 229 -1.39 -17.93 -4.65
C ILE A 229 -2.52 -16.91 -4.51
N PHE A 230 -2.76 -16.09 -5.54
CA PHE A 230 -3.75 -15.00 -5.47
C PHE A 230 -5.13 -15.52 -5.04
N GLN A 231 -5.56 -16.64 -5.61
CA GLN A 231 -6.85 -17.26 -5.33
C GLN A 231 -6.91 -18.06 -4.01
N ASN A 232 -5.80 -18.19 -3.28
CA ASN A 232 -5.81 -18.92 -2.00
C ASN A 232 -6.48 -18.10 -0.88
N ARG A 233 -6.64 -16.79 -1.06
CA ARG A 233 -7.40 -15.93 -0.14
C ARG A 233 -8.84 -15.80 -0.63
N LEU A 234 -9.81 -16.11 0.25
CA LEU A 234 -11.22 -16.18 -0.10
C LEU A 234 -11.73 -14.89 -0.77
N CYS A 235 -11.44 -13.72 -0.20
CA CYS A 235 -11.89 -12.45 -0.77
C CYS A 235 -11.33 -12.22 -2.19
N LEU A 236 -10.05 -12.51 -2.43
CA LEU A 236 -9.42 -12.36 -3.75
C LEU A 236 -9.94 -13.38 -4.77
N LYS A 237 -10.21 -14.61 -4.33
CA LYS A 237 -10.85 -15.64 -5.16
C LYS A 237 -12.26 -15.19 -5.59
N MET A 238 -13.06 -14.74 -4.62
CA MET A 238 -14.42 -14.23 -4.89
C MET A 238 -14.39 -13.00 -5.78
N PHE A 239 -13.42 -12.08 -5.59
CA PHE A 239 -13.21 -10.94 -6.47
C PHE A 239 -12.96 -11.40 -7.91
N GLY A 240 -12.02 -12.30 -8.11
CA GLY A 240 -11.69 -12.83 -9.44
C GLY A 240 -12.86 -13.53 -10.12
N THR A 241 -13.66 -14.26 -9.35
CA THR A 241 -14.89 -14.93 -9.86
C THR A 241 -15.96 -13.90 -10.20
N HIS A 242 -16.25 -12.95 -9.31
CA HIS A 242 -17.30 -11.94 -9.48
C HIS A 242 -17.07 -11.07 -10.72
N PHE A 243 -15.82 -10.72 -11.00
CA PHE A 243 -15.45 -9.88 -12.15
C PHE A 243 -14.95 -10.67 -13.37
N ASN A 244 -15.05 -12.01 -13.34
CA ASN A 244 -14.60 -12.92 -14.41
C ASN A 244 -13.13 -12.68 -14.83
N LEU A 245 -12.22 -12.54 -13.85
CA LEU A 245 -10.82 -12.19 -14.06
C LEU A 245 -9.84 -13.37 -13.92
N LEU A 246 -10.32 -14.59 -13.61
CA LEU A 246 -9.44 -15.71 -13.25
C LEU A 246 -8.70 -16.33 -14.44
N GLN A 247 -9.14 -16.08 -15.67
CA GLN A 247 -8.45 -16.53 -16.87
C GLN A 247 -7.26 -15.59 -17.18
N ASN A 248 -6.07 -16.16 -17.36
CA ASN A 248 -4.83 -15.42 -17.66
C ASN A 248 -4.50 -14.32 -16.65
N PHE A 249 -4.78 -14.57 -15.36
CA PHE A 249 -4.55 -13.61 -14.30
C PHE A 249 -3.05 -13.29 -14.15
N ASN A 250 -2.70 -12.04 -14.31
CA ASN A 250 -1.33 -11.53 -14.29
C ASN A 250 -1.24 -10.14 -13.64
N GLU A 251 -0.06 -9.53 -13.68
CA GLU A 251 0.19 -8.17 -13.15
C GLU A 251 -0.65 -7.10 -13.83
N GLU A 252 -0.91 -7.21 -15.13
CA GLU A 252 -1.78 -6.27 -15.84
C GLU A 252 -3.23 -6.36 -15.35
N THR A 253 -3.69 -7.58 -15.03
CA THR A 253 -5.02 -7.79 -14.44
C THR A 253 -5.12 -7.06 -13.09
N ILE A 254 -4.08 -7.14 -12.26
CA ILE A 254 -4.03 -6.39 -11.01
C ILE A 254 -4.04 -4.88 -11.30
N ALA A 255 -3.15 -4.38 -12.16
CA ALA A 255 -2.97 -2.96 -12.42
C ALA A 255 -4.23 -2.27 -12.99
N PHE A 256 -4.89 -2.93 -13.95
CA PHE A 256 -5.98 -2.30 -14.72
C PHE A 256 -7.38 -2.75 -14.32
N GLN A 257 -7.51 -3.85 -13.60
CA GLN A 257 -8.82 -4.41 -13.24
C GLN A 257 -9.07 -4.50 -11.74
N VAL A 258 -8.08 -4.93 -10.96
CA VAL A 258 -8.23 -5.08 -9.50
C VAL A 258 -7.99 -3.77 -8.78
N ALA A 259 -6.80 -3.19 -8.90
CA ALA A 259 -6.40 -1.99 -8.17
C ALA A 259 -7.33 -0.78 -8.39
N PRO A 260 -7.82 -0.49 -9.62
CA PRO A 260 -8.75 0.62 -9.82
C PRO A 260 -10.11 0.45 -9.13
N ARG A 261 -10.57 -0.80 -8.92
CA ARG A 261 -11.81 -1.08 -8.19
C ARG A 261 -11.63 -0.92 -6.68
N LEU A 262 -10.51 -1.39 -6.16
CA LEU A 262 -10.17 -1.23 -4.75
C LEU A 262 -9.94 0.25 -4.40
N ASN A 263 -9.18 0.97 -5.21
CA ASN A 263 -8.94 2.41 -5.04
C ASN A 263 -10.20 3.27 -5.22
N ALA A 264 -11.23 2.78 -5.91
CA ALA A 264 -12.45 3.55 -6.15
C ALA A 264 -13.19 3.87 -4.86
N SER A 265 -13.20 2.95 -3.89
CA SER A 265 -13.84 3.20 -2.58
C SER A 265 -13.21 4.39 -1.86
N GLY A 266 -11.89 4.47 -1.77
CA GLY A 266 -11.18 5.61 -1.15
C GLY A 266 -11.24 6.91 -1.95
N ARG A 267 -11.77 6.89 -3.18
CA ARG A 267 -11.97 8.10 -4.01
C ARG A 267 -13.39 8.65 -3.95
N ILE A 268 -14.39 7.80 -3.74
CA ILE A 268 -15.81 8.13 -3.86
C ILE A 268 -16.56 7.98 -2.54
N ASP A 269 -16.13 7.05 -1.68
CA ASP A 269 -16.77 6.71 -0.41
C ASP A 269 -15.71 6.64 0.69
N THR A 270 -15.44 5.48 1.23
CA THR A 270 -14.44 5.28 2.28
C THR A 270 -13.47 4.16 1.92
N ALA A 271 -12.17 4.42 2.09
CA ALA A 271 -11.13 3.40 1.91
C ALA A 271 -11.23 2.26 2.95
N TYR A 272 -11.92 2.48 4.06
CA TYR A 272 -12.16 1.45 5.07
C TYR A 272 -12.89 0.23 4.48
N LEU A 273 -13.71 0.42 3.44
CA LEU A 273 -14.36 -0.66 2.70
C LEU A 273 -13.35 -1.65 2.09
N THR A 274 -12.25 -1.14 1.53
CA THR A 274 -11.18 -1.98 0.96
C THR A 274 -10.47 -2.79 2.06
N TYR A 275 -10.15 -2.17 3.19
CA TYR A 275 -9.60 -2.88 4.35
C TYR A 275 -10.53 -4.00 4.85
N GLN A 276 -11.83 -3.70 5.02
CA GLN A 276 -12.83 -4.69 5.43
C GLN A 276 -12.90 -5.86 4.45
N PHE A 277 -12.90 -5.59 3.15
CA PHE A 277 -12.89 -6.62 2.11
C PHE A 277 -11.65 -7.51 2.20
N LEU A 278 -10.45 -6.93 2.31
CA LEU A 278 -9.18 -7.68 2.35
C LEU A 278 -9.03 -8.57 3.58
N THR A 279 -9.67 -8.21 4.68
CA THR A 279 -9.61 -8.94 5.97
C THR A 279 -10.82 -9.83 6.24
N ALA A 280 -11.85 -9.77 5.38
CA ALA A 280 -13.07 -10.56 5.53
C ALA A 280 -12.83 -12.06 5.30
N THR A 281 -13.49 -12.88 6.10
CA THR A 281 -13.49 -14.35 6.02
C THR A 281 -14.86 -14.94 5.72
N ASP A 282 -15.93 -14.14 5.90
CA ASP A 282 -17.29 -14.54 5.63
C ASP A 282 -17.73 -14.23 4.19
N PRO A 283 -18.20 -15.22 3.40
CA PRO A 283 -18.59 -15.03 2.00
C PRO A 283 -19.69 -13.97 1.79
N LYS A 284 -20.64 -13.85 2.71
CA LYS A 284 -21.76 -12.87 2.59
C LYS A 284 -21.23 -11.45 2.72
N SER A 285 -20.38 -11.20 3.71
CA SER A 285 -19.74 -9.90 3.89
C SER A 285 -18.88 -9.53 2.68
N ILE A 286 -18.11 -10.49 2.15
CA ILE A 286 -17.29 -10.29 0.95
C ILE A 286 -18.15 -9.87 -0.24
N GLU A 287 -19.29 -10.54 -0.47
CA GLU A 287 -20.21 -10.21 -1.56
C GLU A 287 -20.79 -8.78 -1.43
N ILE A 288 -21.16 -8.38 -0.21
CA ILE A 288 -21.62 -7.02 0.07
C ILE A 288 -20.53 -6.00 -0.28
N TYR A 289 -19.28 -6.26 0.13
CA TYR A 289 -18.17 -5.36 -0.17
C TYR A 289 -17.85 -5.28 -1.66
N LEU A 290 -17.91 -6.39 -2.39
CA LEU A 290 -17.74 -6.43 -3.85
C LEU A 290 -18.77 -5.55 -4.57
N ASN A 291 -20.03 -5.66 -4.18
CA ASN A 291 -21.10 -4.87 -4.78
C ASN A 291 -20.92 -3.36 -4.52
N LYS A 292 -20.53 -2.98 -3.30
CA LYS A 292 -20.23 -1.59 -2.95
C LYS A 292 -19.03 -1.05 -3.74
N MET A 293 -17.94 -1.81 -3.83
CA MET A 293 -16.75 -1.41 -4.61
C MET A 293 -17.06 -1.24 -6.09
N GLU A 294 -17.89 -2.11 -6.67
CA GLU A 294 -18.29 -1.98 -8.08
C GLU A 294 -19.19 -0.76 -8.29
N ALA A 295 -20.09 -0.44 -7.36
CA ALA A 295 -20.88 0.78 -7.40
C ALA A 295 -19.98 2.03 -7.37
N ALA A 296 -19.05 2.12 -6.41
CA ALA A 296 -18.09 3.22 -6.32
C ALA A 296 -17.21 3.33 -7.58
N ASN A 297 -16.79 2.22 -8.16
CA ASN A 297 -16.00 2.22 -9.40
C ASN A 297 -16.80 2.69 -10.62
N LYS A 298 -18.08 2.34 -10.72
CA LYS A 298 -19.00 2.86 -11.76
C LYS A 298 -19.18 4.36 -11.62
N GLU A 299 -19.43 4.84 -10.41
CA GLU A 299 -19.56 6.27 -10.12
C GLU A 299 -18.27 7.04 -10.46
N ARG A 300 -17.10 6.55 -9.99
CA ARG A 300 -15.82 7.13 -10.35
C ARG A 300 -15.64 7.27 -11.86
N LYS A 301 -15.96 6.21 -12.64
CA LYS A 301 -15.85 6.24 -14.10
C LYS A 301 -16.82 7.26 -14.74
N ALA A 302 -18.02 7.41 -14.21
CA ALA A 302 -18.99 8.39 -14.69
C ALA A 302 -18.48 9.82 -14.43
N LEU A 303 -18.02 10.12 -13.22
CA LEU A 303 -17.41 11.40 -12.86
C LEU A 303 -16.18 11.71 -13.72
N GLU A 304 -15.30 10.72 -13.92
CA GLU A 304 -14.11 10.85 -14.77
C GLU A 304 -14.50 11.26 -16.19
N LYS A 305 -15.50 10.62 -16.80
CA LYS A 305 -15.98 10.95 -18.15
C LYS A 305 -16.51 12.38 -18.25
N ILE A 306 -17.32 12.79 -17.28
CA ILE A 306 -17.93 14.14 -17.25
C ILE A 306 -16.83 15.20 -17.08
N ILE A 307 -15.94 15.03 -16.10
CA ILE A 307 -14.89 15.99 -15.79
C ILE A 307 -13.87 16.08 -16.93
N LEU A 308 -13.47 14.94 -17.52
CA LEU A 308 -12.57 14.93 -18.66
C LEU A 308 -13.16 15.69 -19.87
N SER A 309 -14.42 15.45 -20.19
CA SER A 309 -15.11 16.18 -21.26
C SER A 309 -15.11 17.69 -21.01
N SER A 310 -15.45 18.12 -19.79
CA SER A 310 -15.43 19.52 -19.38
C SER A 310 -14.03 20.14 -19.43
N ALA A 311 -12.99 19.38 -19.03
CA ALA A 311 -11.61 19.81 -19.06
C ALA A 311 -11.10 20.00 -20.51
N VAL A 312 -11.38 19.04 -21.40
CA VAL A 312 -10.97 19.09 -22.81
C VAL A 312 -11.60 20.29 -23.53
N GLN A 313 -12.85 20.63 -23.24
CA GLN A 313 -13.52 21.79 -23.82
C GLN A 313 -12.87 23.14 -23.47
N GLN A 314 -12.13 23.21 -22.36
CA GLN A 314 -11.43 24.42 -21.94
C GLN A 314 -10.09 24.61 -22.67
N ILE A 315 -9.55 23.57 -23.31
CA ILE A 315 -8.21 23.61 -23.92
C ILE A 315 -8.29 24.12 -25.36
N SER A 316 -7.86 25.36 -25.57
CA SER A 316 -7.73 25.97 -26.88
C SER A 316 -6.49 25.47 -27.65
N ASN A 317 -6.42 25.74 -28.96
CA ASN A 317 -5.24 25.39 -29.75
C ASN A 317 -3.97 26.14 -29.29
N ALA A 318 -4.11 27.37 -28.76
CA ALA A 318 -3.01 28.13 -28.19
C ALA A 318 -2.48 27.51 -26.89
N GLU A 319 -3.35 26.92 -26.10
CA GLU A 319 -2.96 26.26 -24.83
C GLU A 319 -2.26 24.92 -25.05
N LYS A 320 -2.55 24.20 -26.14
CA LYS A 320 -1.84 22.96 -26.51
C LYS A 320 -0.36 23.18 -26.83
N GLN A 321 0.06 24.44 -27.10
CA GLN A 321 1.45 24.80 -27.39
C GLN A 321 2.24 25.20 -26.12
N LYS A 322 1.57 25.29 -24.95
CA LYS A 322 2.23 25.61 -23.68
C LYS A 322 2.88 24.38 -23.09
N PRO A 323 3.97 24.53 -22.29
CA PRO A 323 4.60 23.42 -21.60
C PRO A 323 3.76 22.85 -20.46
N TYR A 324 2.64 23.48 -20.15
CA TYR A 324 1.69 23.04 -19.11
C TYR A 324 0.25 23.30 -19.55
N THR A 325 -0.68 22.49 -19.01
CA THR A 325 -2.12 22.66 -19.21
C THR A 325 -2.78 22.95 -17.88
N LEU A 326 -3.52 24.06 -17.79
CA LEU A 326 -4.28 24.46 -16.60
C LEU A 326 -5.78 24.50 -16.92
N VAL A 327 -6.55 23.67 -16.25
CA VAL A 327 -8.01 23.64 -16.36
C VAL A 327 -8.63 23.69 -14.97
N LYS A 328 -9.80 24.30 -14.83
CA LYS A 328 -10.50 24.42 -13.53
C LYS A 328 -12.00 24.52 -13.73
N ALA A 329 -12.74 23.93 -12.80
CA ALA A 329 -14.17 24.22 -12.64
C ALA A 329 -14.60 24.01 -11.18
N LYS A 330 -15.62 24.73 -10.77
CA LYS A 330 -16.25 24.54 -9.46
C LYS A 330 -17.02 23.21 -9.46
N GLY A 331 -16.90 22.44 -8.38
CA GLY A 331 -17.65 21.20 -8.21
C GLY A 331 -16.99 19.95 -8.82
N TRP A 332 -15.77 20.05 -9.37
CA TRP A 332 -15.03 18.86 -9.76
C TRP A 332 -14.63 18.07 -8.51
N HIS A 333 -14.91 16.77 -8.55
CA HIS A 333 -14.67 15.87 -7.42
C HIS A 333 -13.17 15.68 -7.17
N LYS A 334 -12.68 15.99 -5.96
CA LYS A 334 -11.26 15.94 -5.59
C LYS A 334 -10.63 14.55 -5.81
N GLY A 335 -11.37 13.47 -5.55
CA GLY A 335 -10.92 12.09 -5.73
C GLY A 335 -10.60 11.69 -7.17
N VAL A 336 -11.06 12.49 -8.16
CA VAL A 336 -10.93 12.18 -9.60
C VAL A 336 -10.00 13.12 -10.34
N ILE A 337 -9.77 14.36 -9.87
CA ILE A 337 -8.99 15.38 -10.60
C ILE A 337 -7.57 14.92 -10.95
N GLY A 338 -6.89 14.15 -10.09
CA GLY A 338 -5.56 13.61 -10.39
C GLY A 338 -5.56 12.61 -11.56
N ILE A 339 -6.65 11.83 -11.72
CA ILE A 339 -6.82 10.95 -12.88
C ILE A 339 -6.99 11.79 -14.15
N ILE A 340 -7.74 12.87 -14.07
CA ILE A 340 -7.96 13.79 -15.20
C ILE A 340 -6.64 14.46 -15.61
N ALA A 341 -5.85 14.94 -14.66
CA ALA A 341 -4.53 15.52 -14.92
C ALA A 341 -3.62 14.54 -15.68
N SER A 342 -3.56 13.27 -15.24
CA SER A 342 -2.80 12.23 -15.94
C SER A 342 -3.32 12.01 -17.37
N ARG A 343 -4.63 11.93 -17.57
CA ARG A 343 -5.21 11.77 -18.93
C ARG A 343 -4.97 12.96 -19.84
N LEU A 344 -5.03 14.18 -19.32
CA LEU A 344 -4.71 15.36 -20.12
C LEU A 344 -3.24 15.37 -20.52
N LYS A 345 -2.35 14.97 -19.63
CA LYS A 345 -0.93 14.79 -19.95
C LYS A 345 -0.72 13.75 -21.06
N ASP A 346 -1.44 12.61 -21.01
CA ASP A 346 -1.35 11.58 -22.05
C ASP A 346 -1.89 12.07 -23.42
N LEU A 347 -2.93 12.91 -23.40
CA LEU A 347 -3.55 13.45 -24.62
C LEU A 347 -2.77 14.59 -25.26
N TYR A 348 -2.18 15.47 -24.47
CA TYR A 348 -1.62 16.73 -24.94
C TYR A 348 -0.12 16.89 -24.67
N GLY A 349 0.47 16.00 -23.89
CA GLY A 349 1.86 16.17 -23.41
C GLY A 349 2.00 17.29 -22.37
N GLY A 350 3.24 17.60 -22.00
CA GLY A 350 3.56 18.64 -21.02
C GLY A 350 3.34 18.18 -19.55
N LEU A 351 3.26 19.17 -18.67
CA LEU A 351 3.01 19.02 -17.24
C LEU A 351 1.54 19.28 -16.91
#